data_22d9274c67ca3dc09ac2b1f556c44549
#
_entry.id   22d9274c67ca3dc09ac2b1f556c44549
#
_cell.length_a   1.000
_cell.length_b   1.000
_cell.length_c   1.000
_cell.angle_alpha   90.00
_cell.angle_beta   90.00
_cell.angle_gamma   90.00
#
_symmetry.space_group_name_H-M   'P 1'
#
loop_
_entity.id
_entity.type
_entity.pdbx_description
1 polymer ?
#
loop_
_entity_poly.entity_id
_entity_poly.type
_entity_poly.pdbx_seq_one_letter_code
_entity_poly.pdbx_strand_id
1 'polypeptide(L)'
;MIDKQKKQLNMKVQWTKLSIVLALYLLFLLWVKSWWGLLVVPFIFDVYITKKIRWQWWKDSEGPVRFIMSWVDALVFALVAVYFIHLFFFQNFVIPSSSLEKSLLTGDYLFVSKVSYGPRIPQTPLTMPMTQHTLPIFNCKSYIEYPHWDYRRVKGLGNVKLNDIVVFNYPAGDSILTEPAYSNDYYNMCYGFGEDLYRQIYPDAPSPADLNPAQQYEYFKTVYAMGRNYIANNPVQYGSIDSRPTDRRENYVKRCVGLPGQTLQIKNKIVYLDGKANKEPENVQYTYLIKLNNMSMVDFMAERYDELRKDLGITNEDISSLSRLHGSDVDSRYLLNGAILQQFDGYMPLTKRAANELKKQKIVSAIRQVTDKDIYSGSLYPQNAVTGWTRDNYGPIWIPKKGETVHLSMTNIAIYERPIKVYEGNSLDVKNGQIYINGKLADSYTFKLDYYWMMGDNRHNSADSRYWGFVPEDHVVGKPIFIWWSSDPDRNGFGGIRWSRLFNFVDNIK
;
A
#
# COMPACT_ATOMS: atom_id res chain seq x y z
N MET A 1 -33.71 54.32 -11.56
CA MET A 1 -34.11 53.64 -10.32
C MET A 1 -34.78 52.32 -10.69
N ILE A 2 -34.08 51.23 -10.76
CA ILE A 2 -34.68 49.92 -11.00
C ILE A 2 -34.80 49.27 -9.62
N ASP A 3 -36.05 49.27 -9.14
CA ASP A 3 -36.43 48.63 -7.88
C ASP A 3 -36.18 47.11 -7.99
N LYS A 4 -35.04 46.64 -7.45
CA LYS A 4 -34.79 45.22 -7.35
C LYS A 4 -35.77 44.65 -6.30
N GLN A 5 -36.92 44.15 -6.75
CA GLN A 5 -37.83 43.35 -5.93
C GLN A 5 -37.01 42.33 -5.17
N LYS A 6 -36.79 42.57 -3.89
CA LYS A 6 -36.30 41.55 -2.94
C LYS A 6 -37.33 40.42 -2.97
N LYS A 7 -37.01 39.32 -3.67
CA LYS A 7 -37.83 38.13 -3.71
C LYS A 7 -38.11 37.74 -2.26
N GLN A 8 -39.35 37.98 -1.80
CA GLN A 8 -39.76 37.59 -0.44
C GLN A 8 -39.50 36.09 -0.27
N LEU A 9 -38.55 35.76 0.60
CA LEU A 9 -38.19 34.41 0.88
C LEU A 9 -39.37 33.70 1.57
N ASN A 10 -39.88 32.62 0.97
CA ASN A 10 -40.89 31.80 1.61
C ASN A 10 -40.26 31.12 2.85
N MET A 11 -40.53 31.70 4.01
CA MET A 11 -39.96 31.24 5.30
C MET A 11 -40.27 29.76 5.57
N LYS A 12 -41.42 29.24 5.16
CA LYS A 12 -41.73 27.79 5.31
C LYS A 12 -40.73 26.93 4.54
N VAL A 13 -40.37 27.34 3.31
CA VAL A 13 -39.39 26.62 2.49
C VAL A 13 -38.00 26.68 3.13
N GLN A 14 -37.61 27.81 3.72
CA GLN A 14 -36.31 27.98 4.40
C GLN A 14 -36.23 27.11 5.65
N TRP A 15 -37.27 27.07 6.46
CA TRP A 15 -37.32 26.18 7.62
C TRP A 15 -37.28 24.71 7.23
N THR A 16 -37.99 24.29 6.18
CA THR A 16 -37.93 22.92 5.68
C THR A 16 -36.51 22.55 5.22
N LYS A 17 -35.86 23.44 4.45
CA LYS A 17 -34.46 23.22 4.02
C LYS A 17 -33.50 23.13 5.21
N LEU A 18 -33.61 24.06 6.17
CA LEU A 18 -32.83 24.03 7.40
C LEU A 18 -33.02 22.69 8.16
N SER A 19 -34.27 22.28 8.37
CA SER A 19 -34.57 21.03 9.10
C SER A 19 -33.96 19.81 8.44
N ILE A 20 -34.04 19.70 7.10
CA ILE A 20 -33.45 18.58 6.36
C ILE A 20 -31.91 18.61 6.50
N VAL A 21 -31.28 19.76 6.21
CA VAL A 21 -29.82 19.88 6.28
C VAL A 21 -29.31 19.67 7.71
N LEU A 22 -30.00 20.23 8.69
CA LEU A 22 -29.61 20.06 10.10
C LEU A 22 -29.77 18.60 10.56
N ALA A 23 -30.86 17.91 10.17
CA ALA A 23 -31.05 16.51 10.50
C ALA A 23 -29.93 15.65 9.88
N LEU A 24 -29.62 15.84 8.60
CA LEU A 24 -28.53 15.11 7.92
C LEU A 24 -27.17 15.42 8.58
N TYR A 25 -26.93 16.68 8.92
CA TYR A 25 -25.70 17.10 9.57
C TYR A 25 -25.55 16.49 10.98
N LEU A 26 -26.62 16.50 11.78
CA LEU A 26 -26.61 15.87 13.11
C LEU A 26 -26.43 14.35 13.03
N LEU A 27 -27.06 13.67 12.07
CA LEU A 27 -26.80 12.25 11.81
C LEU A 27 -25.35 11.99 11.43
N PHE A 28 -24.75 12.85 10.61
CA PHE A 28 -23.33 12.78 10.26
C PHE A 28 -22.45 12.97 11.52
N LEU A 29 -22.74 13.95 12.38
CA LEU A 29 -21.98 14.17 13.63
C LEU A 29 -22.09 12.99 14.59
N LEU A 30 -23.27 12.38 14.72
CA LEU A 30 -23.48 11.17 15.49
C LEU A 30 -22.66 10.00 14.96
N TRP A 31 -22.64 9.82 13.65
CA TRP A 31 -21.83 8.78 12.99
C TRP A 31 -20.33 8.98 13.21
N VAL A 32 -19.84 10.21 13.02
CA VAL A 32 -18.43 10.58 13.22
C VAL A 32 -18.07 10.68 14.72
N LYS A 33 -19.06 10.77 15.63
CA LYS A 33 -18.87 11.01 17.07
C LYS A 33 -18.04 12.26 17.36
N SER A 34 -18.32 13.38 16.67
CA SER A 34 -17.62 14.65 16.82
C SER A 34 -18.54 15.74 17.39
N TRP A 35 -18.32 16.11 18.65
CA TRP A 35 -19.06 17.21 19.28
C TRP A 35 -18.60 18.59 18.81
N TRP A 36 -17.34 18.71 18.39
CA TRP A 36 -16.80 19.96 17.83
C TRP A 36 -17.56 20.42 16.57
N GLY A 37 -18.14 19.50 15.83
CA GLY A 37 -18.96 19.84 14.67
C GLY A 37 -20.20 20.67 15.02
N LEU A 38 -20.67 20.67 16.27
CA LEU A 38 -21.80 21.50 16.68
C LEU A 38 -21.51 22.98 16.54
N LEU A 39 -20.24 23.40 16.54
CA LEU A 39 -19.85 24.81 16.27
C LEU A 39 -20.24 25.30 14.85
N VAL A 40 -20.52 24.38 13.93
CA VAL A 40 -20.97 24.71 12.56
C VAL A 40 -22.48 24.99 12.51
N VAL A 41 -23.27 24.49 13.47
CA VAL A 41 -24.75 24.64 13.50
C VAL A 41 -25.21 26.11 13.44
N PRO A 42 -24.62 27.07 14.20
CA PRO A 42 -24.98 28.50 14.07
C PRO A 42 -24.78 29.04 12.66
N PHE A 43 -23.74 28.61 11.95
CA PHE A 43 -23.47 29.03 10.58
C PHE A 43 -24.50 28.45 9.60
N ILE A 44 -24.89 27.17 9.77
CA ILE A 44 -25.97 26.55 8.99
C ILE A 44 -27.28 27.35 9.23
N PHE A 45 -27.58 27.70 10.48
CA PHE A 45 -28.75 28.48 10.83
C PHE A 45 -28.71 29.88 10.19
N ASP A 46 -27.54 30.51 10.18
CA ASP A 46 -27.38 31.83 9.54
C ASP A 46 -27.63 31.76 8.01
N VAL A 47 -27.10 30.76 7.34
CA VAL A 47 -27.28 30.58 5.88
C VAL A 47 -28.75 30.50 5.48
N TYR A 48 -29.58 29.83 6.25
CA TYR A 48 -30.99 29.62 5.90
C TYR A 48 -31.95 30.64 6.53
N ILE A 49 -31.72 31.10 7.76
CA ILE A 49 -32.68 31.88 8.53
C ILE A 49 -32.24 33.32 8.75
N THR A 50 -31.13 33.52 9.50
CA THR A 50 -30.77 34.88 9.95
C THR A 50 -30.14 35.72 8.86
N LYS A 51 -29.38 35.10 7.95
CA LYS A 51 -28.70 35.78 6.84
C LYS A 51 -27.92 37.03 7.24
N LYS A 52 -27.42 37.05 8.49
CA LYS A 52 -26.60 38.15 9.01
C LYS A 52 -25.25 38.22 8.34
N ILE A 53 -24.65 37.07 8.04
CA ILE A 53 -23.39 36.99 7.32
C ILE A 53 -23.68 37.06 5.81
N ARG A 54 -23.06 37.99 5.12
CA ARG A 54 -23.18 38.13 3.67
C ARG A 54 -22.25 37.13 2.98
N TRP A 55 -22.55 35.81 3.04
CA TRP A 55 -21.75 34.74 2.44
C TRP A 55 -21.42 34.96 0.97
N GLN A 56 -22.35 35.62 0.24
CA GLN A 56 -22.25 35.86 -1.20
C GLN A 56 -22.30 37.36 -1.52
N TRP A 57 -21.53 38.20 -0.75
CA TRP A 57 -21.46 39.66 -0.91
C TRP A 57 -21.10 40.08 -2.33
N TRP A 58 -20.31 39.24 -3.02
CA TRP A 58 -19.87 39.46 -4.39
C TRP A 58 -21.02 39.49 -5.43
N LYS A 59 -22.19 38.91 -5.11
CA LYS A 59 -23.36 38.92 -5.99
C LYS A 59 -23.92 40.33 -6.19
N ASP A 60 -23.69 41.23 -5.27
CA ASP A 60 -24.10 42.62 -5.33
C ASP A 60 -23.07 43.50 -6.09
N SER A 61 -21.90 42.96 -6.41
CA SER A 61 -20.86 43.62 -7.18
C SER A 61 -21.14 43.56 -8.70
N GLU A 62 -20.59 44.50 -9.48
CA GLU A 62 -20.73 44.53 -10.94
C GLU A 62 -19.37 44.28 -11.62
N GLY A 63 -19.42 43.94 -12.92
CA GLY A 63 -18.25 43.80 -13.78
C GLY A 63 -17.30 42.69 -13.40
N PRO A 64 -15.96 42.88 -13.48
CA PRO A 64 -14.95 41.84 -13.30
C PRO A 64 -14.96 41.19 -11.92
N VAL A 65 -15.30 41.98 -10.86
CA VAL A 65 -15.33 41.46 -9.49
C VAL A 65 -16.38 40.36 -9.35
N ARG A 66 -17.59 40.56 -9.89
CA ARG A 66 -18.64 39.55 -9.87
C ARG A 66 -18.23 38.28 -10.62
N PHE A 67 -17.60 38.42 -11.77
CA PHE A 67 -17.14 37.31 -12.58
C PHE A 67 -16.06 36.49 -11.83
N ILE A 68 -14.98 37.15 -11.39
CA ILE A 68 -13.87 36.49 -10.68
C ILE A 68 -14.35 35.79 -9.41
N MET A 69 -15.11 36.52 -8.57
CA MET A 69 -15.58 35.98 -7.29
C MET A 69 -16.58 34.83 -7.46
N SER A 70 -17.31 34.73 -8.56
CA SER A 70 -18.18 33.57 -8.85
C SER A 70 -17.37 32.31 -9.08
N TRP A 71 -16.22 32.43 -9.75
CA TRP A 71 -15.29 31.31 -9.94
C TRP A 71 -14.60 30.92 -8.64
N VAL A 72 -14.17 31.89 -7.83
CA VAL A 72 -13.57 31.65 -6.51
C VAL A 72 -14.54 30.92 -5.60
N ASP A 73 -15.81 31.37 -5.52
CA ASP A 73 -16.85 30.73 -4.70
C ASP A 73 -17.09 29.28 -5.14
N ALA A 74 -17.22 29.05 -6.46
CA ALA A 74 -17.39 27.70 -7.01
C ALA A 74 -16.18 26.81 -6.72
N LEU A 75 -14.96 27.31 -6.86
CA LEU A 75 -13.72 26.58 -6.58
C LEU A 75 -13.60 26.23 -5.10
N VAL A 76 -13.83 27.18 -4.20
CA VAL A 76 -13.78 26.94 -2.74
C VAL A 76 -14.82 25.89 -2.34
N PHE A 77 -16.05 26.02 -2.84
CA PHE A 77 -17.09 25.04 -2.59
C PHE A 77 -16.68 23.64 -3.09
N ALA A 78 -16.17 23.54 -4.32
CA ALA A 78 -15.73 22.28 -4.90
C ALA A 78 -14.59 21.64 -4.10
N LEU A 79 -13.58 22.41 -3.69
CA LEU A 79 -12.45 21.92 -2.88
C LEU A 79 -12.92 21.41 -1.52
N VAL A 80 -13.79 22.16 -0.84
CA VAL A 80 -14.34 21.74 0.46
C VAL A 80 -15.18 20.48 0.31
N ALA A 81 -16.08 20.44 -0.69
CA ALA A 81 -16.92 19.27 -0.94
C ALA A 81 -16.09 18.02 -1.26
N VAL A 82 -15.12 18.14 -2.18
CA VAL A 82 -14.20 17.04 -2.55
C VAL A 82 -13.39 16.58 -1.34
N TYR A 83 -12.89 17.50 -0.50
CA TYR A 83 -12.16 17.16 0.71
C TYR A 83 -13.00 16.26 1.63
N PHE A 84 -14.25 16.64 1.93
CA PHE A 84 -15.13 15.85 2.79
C PHE A 84 -15.52 14.51 2.15
N ILE A 85 -15.81 14.48 0.84
CA ILE A 85 -16.11 13.27 0.11
C ILE A 85 -14.92 12.30 0.17
N HIS A 86 -13.72 12.79 -0.13
CA HIS A 86 -12.49 11.97 -0.09
C HIS A 86 -12.14 11.50 1.31
N LEU A 87 -12.47 12.28 2.34
CA LEU A 87 -12.17 11.90 3.71
C LEU A 87 -13.09 10.80 4.23
N PHE A 88 -14.40 10.90 3.98
CA PHE A 88 -15.40 10.06 4.64
C PHE A 88 -16.05 9.00 3.75
N PHE A 89 -16.13 9.22 2.44
CA PHE A 89 -16.96 8.38 1.59
C PHE A 89 -16.14 7.56 0.58
N PHE A 90 -15.54 8.21 -0.39
CA PHE A 90 -14.79 7.53 -1.44
C PHE A 90 -13.66 8.39 -1.99
N GLN A 91 -12.69 7.75 -2.59
CA GLN A 91 -11.56 8.39 -3.25
C GLN A 91 -11.15 7.57 -4.47
N ASN A 92 -10.71 8.25 -5.53
CA ASN A 92 -10.19 7.59 -6.71
C ASN A 92 -8.68 7.37 -6.60
N PHE A 93 -8.23 6.20 -7.05
CA PHE A 93 -6.82 5.84 -7.14
C PHE A 93 -6.52 5.23 -8.50
N VAL A 94 -5.31 5.45 -9.00
CA VAL A 94 -4.80 4.78 -10.20
C VAL A 94 -3.84 3.66 -9.78
N ILE A 95 -3.85 2.55 -10.50
CA ILE A 95 -2.88 1.45 -10.32
C ILE A 95 -1.61 1.79 -11.09
N PRO A 96 -0.47 2.03 -10.39
CA PRO A 96 0.76 2.45 -11.04
C PRO A 96 1.71 1.29 -11.36
N SER A 97 1.44 0.07 -10.86
CA SER A 97 2.38 -1.05 -10.92
C SER A 97 1.68 -2.39 -11.16
N SER A 98 2.44 -3.36 -11.69
CA SER A 98 1.97 -4.70 -12.06
C SER A 98 1.86 -5.71 -10.89
N SER A 99 1.95 -5.25 -9.63
CA SER A 99 1.94 -6.17 -8.47
C SER A 99 0.62 -6.92 -8.25
N LEU A 100 -0.50 -6.43 -8.82
CA LEU A 100 -1.81 -7.09 -8.88
C LEU A 100 -2.21 -7.43 -10.32
N GLU A 101 -1.24 -7.57 -11.20
CA GLU A 101 -1.46 -7.84 -12.62
C GLU A 101 -2.43 -9.01 -12.83
N LYS A 102 -3.25 -8.95 -13.87
CA LYS A 102 -4.44 -9.78 -14.15
C LYS A 102 -5.66 -9.45 -13.29
N SER A 103 -5.53 -9.21 -12.00
CA SER A 103 -6.64 -8.74 -11.18
C SER A 103 -6.90 -7.24 -11.41
N LEU A 104 -5.90 -6.42 -11.18
CA LEU A 104 -5.92 -4.97 -11.48
C LEU A 104 -4.72 -4.62 -12.34
N LEU A 105 -4.98 -4.02 -13.49
CA LEU A 105 -3.96 -3.69 -14.47
C LEU A 105 -3.38 -2.29 -14.21
N THR A 106 -2.12 -2.10 -14.54
CA THR A 106 -1.51 -0.76 -14.61
C THR A 106 -2.36 0.14 -15.49
N GLY A 107 -2.73 1.32 -14.98
CA GLY A 107 -3.64 2.26 -15.66
C GLY A 107 -5.13 2.02 -15.38
N ASP A 108 -5.51 1.10 -14.47
CA ASP A 108 -6.87 1.03 -13.92
C ASP A 108 -7.10 2.13 -12.90
N TYR A 109 -8.21 2.84 -13.02
CA TYR A 109 -8.66 3.85 -12.06
C TYR A 109 -9.77 3.26 -11.19
N LEU A 110 -9.51 3.17 -9.91
CA LEU A 110 -10.36 2.53 -8.93
C LEU A 110 -11.22 3.54 -8.19
N PHE A 111 -12.50 3.22 -8.05
CA PHE A 111 -13.39 3.86 -7.09
C PHE A 111 -13.28 3.11 -5.75
N VAL A 112 -12.70 3.77 -4.75
CA VAL A 112 -12.39 3.16 -3.46
C VAL A 112 -13.33 3.69 -2.38
N SER A 113 -14.13 2.81 -1.80
CA SER A 113 -15.04 3.11 -0.69
C SER A 113 -14.32 3.08 0.65
N LYS A 114 -14.35 4.18 1.37
CA LYS A 114 -13.89 4.24 2.76
C LYS A 114 -14.96 3.76 3.74
N VAL A 115 -16.23 3.91 3.38
CA VAL A 115 -17.37 3.48 4.19
C VAL A 115 -17.39 1.96 4.38
N SER A 116 -16.87 1.20 3.43
CA SER A 116 -16.82 -0.27 3.50
C SER A 116 -16.16 -0.78 4.77
N TYR A 117 -15.02 -0.21 5.15
CA TYR A 117 -14.28 -0.58 6.36
C TYR A 117 -14.38 0.48 7.47
N GLY A 118 -15.07 1.60 7.17
CA GLY A 118 -15.16 2.79 8.04
C GLY A 118 -14.04 3.79 7.77
N PRO A 119 -14.38 5.06 7.54
CA PRO A 119 -13.41 6.11 7.30
C PRO A 119 -12.57 6.39 8.56
N ARG A 120 -11.29 6.71 8.35
CA ARG A 120 -10.42 7.20 9.42
C ARG A 120 -10.63 8.69 9.63
N ILE A 121 -10.64 9.12 10.87
CA ILE A 121 -10.48 10.54 11.16
C ILE A 121 -9.03 10.91 10.82
N PRO A 122 -8.79 12.02 10.11
CA PRO A 122 -7.43 12.40 9.73
C PRO A 122 -6.57 12.65 10.95
N GLN A 123 -5.35 12.10 10.94
CA GLN A 123 -4.36 12.37 11.98
C GLN A 123 -3.77 13.78 11.79
N THR A 124 -3.67 14.24 10.53
CA THR A 124 -3.24 15.61 10.16
C THR A 124 -4.39 16.33 9.46
N PRO A 125 -5.31 16.97 10.23
CA PRO A 125 -6.53 17.58 9.67
C PRO A 125 -6.25 18.80 8.78
N LEU A 126 -5.16 19.51 9.04
CA LEU A 126 -4.77 20.69 8.26
C LEU A 126 -3.91 20.28 7.07
N THR A 127 -4.57 19.94 5.98
CA THR A 127 -3.92 19.49 4.74
C THR A 127 -4.53 20.13 3.51
N MET A 128 -3.71 20.33 2.50
CA MET A 128 -4.18 20.79 1.19
C MET A 128 -5.02 19.69 0.53
N PRO A 129 -6.26 19.98 0.10
CA PRO A 129 -7.08 19.00 -0.62
C PRO A 129 -6.37 18.46 -1.88
N MET A 130 -6.67 17.21 -2.25
CA MET A 130 -6.17 16.54 -3.45
C MET A 130 -4.65 16.30 -3.48
N THR A 131 -3.94 16.47 -2.36
CA THR A 131 -2.51 16.16 -2.25
C THR A 131 -2.29 15.06 -1.21
N GLN A 132 -1.26 14.22 -1.42
CA GLN A 132 -0.93 13.16 -0.46
C GLN A 132 0.04 13.65 0.62
N HIS A 133 1.23 14.10 0.23
CA HIS A 133 2.26 14.53 1.18
C HIS A 133 3.07 15.75 0.71
N THR A 134 3.19 15.99 -0.62
CA THR A 134 4.03 17.03 -1.19
C THR A 134 3.24 17.85 -2.19
N LEU A 135 3.40 19.17 -2.19
CA LEU A 135 2.85 20.07 -3.19
C LEU A 135 3.69 19.97 -4.47
N PRO A 136 3.07 19.65 -5.63
CA PRO A 136 3.83 19.31 -6.85
C PRO A 136 4.68 20.45 -7.41
N ILE A 137 4.28 21.73 -7.21
CA ILE A 137 5.00 22.89 -7.75
C ILE A 137 6.09 23.38 -6.79
N PHE A 138 5.81 23.36 -5.49
CA PHE A 138 6.67 23.95 -4.46
C PHE A 138 7.59 22.91 -3.80
N ASN A 139 7.38 21.64 -4.05
CA ASN A 139 8.11 20.51 -3.46
C ASN A 139 8.26 20.56 -1.93
N CYS A 140 7.24 21.12 -1.25
CA CYS A 140 7.17 21.22 0.20
C CYS A 140 6.01 20.37 0.75
N LYS A 141 5.98 20.14 2.08
CA LYS A 141 4.91 19.40 2.75
C LYS A 141 3.54 20.05 2.44
N SER A 142 2.56 19.25 2.05
CA SER A 142 1.19 19.68 1.74
C SER A 142 0.27 19.68 2.97
N TYR A 143 0.81 19.47 4.15
CA TYR A 143 0.09 19.37 5.42
C TYR A 143 0.89 20.04 6.54
N ILE A 144 0.16 20.42 7.59
CA ILE A 144 0.72 20.93 8.84
C ILE A 144 0.65 19.79 9.86
N GLU A 145 1.76 19.54 10.57
CA GLU A 145 1.86 18.40 11.50
C GLU A 145 1.02 18.60 12.78
N TYR A 146 0.69 19.81 13.11
CA TYR A 146 -0.14 20.16 14.28
C TYR A 146 -1.45 20.84 13.84
N PRO A 147 -2.60 20.48 14.45
CA PRO A 147 -2.74 19.43 15.48
C PRO A 147 -2.55 18.02 14.88
N HIS A 148 -1.94 17.11 15.64
CA HIS A 148 -1.86 15.69 15.33
C HIS A 148 -2.84 14.94 16.23
N TRP A 149 -3.81 14.22 15.60
CA TRP A 149 -4.85 13.50 16.33
C TRP A 149 -4.53 12.01 16.40
N ASP A 150 -4.91 11.39 17.52
CA ASP A 150 -4.81 9.95 17.69
C ASP A 150 -5.65 9.20 16.66
N TYR A 151 -5.20 8.00 16.28
CA TYR A 151 -5.96 7.16 15.38
C TYR A 151 -7.36 6.88 15.92
N ARG A 152 -8.34 7.12 15.07
CA ARG A 152 -9.74 6.78 15.28
C ARG A 152 -10.41 6.44 13.97
N ARG A 153 -11.15 5.33 13.96
CA ARG A 153 -11.95 4.89 12.83
C ARG A 153 -13.43 5.03 13.14
N VAL A 154 -14.18 5.57 12.20
CA VAL A 154 -15.65 5.60 12.27
C VAL A 154 -16.18 4.22 11.87
N LYS A 155 -17.32 3.80 12.46
CA LYS A 155 -17.92 2.50 12.14
C LYS A 155 -18.27 2.42 10.64
N GLY A 156 -17.76 1.38 9.97
CA GLY A 156 -18.05 1.06 8.58
C GLY A 156 -19.19 0.07 8.41
N LEU A 157 -19.38 -0.37 7.17
CA LEU A 157 -20.38 -1.39 6.80
C LEU A 157 -19.89 -2.82 7.13
N GLY A 158 -18.58 -3.02 7.26
CA GLY A 158 -17.98 -4.31 7.57
C GLY A 158 -16.50 -4.20 7.88
N ASN A 159 -15.83 -5.34 7.99
CA ASN A 159 -14.39 -5.46 8.21
C ASN A 159 -13.70 -6.01 6.96
N VAL A 160 -12.38 -5.88 6.90
CA VAL A 160 -11.56 -6.54 5.89
C VAL A 160 -11.77 -8.03 5.97
N LYS A 161 -12.03 -8.66 4.82
CA LYS A 161 -12.22 -10.09 4.68
C LYS A 161 -11.03 -10.74 3.98
N LEU A 162 -10.90 -12.04 4.19
CA LEU A 162 -9.90 -12.83 3.48
C LEU A 162 -10.13 -12.73 1.96
N ASN A 163 -9.05 -12.53 1.23
CA ASN A 163 -9.00 -12.31 -0.21
C ASN A 163 -9.59 -10.98 -0.72
N ASP A 164 -10.04 -10.06 0.16
CA ASP A 164 -10.36 -8.69 -0.26
C ASP A 164 -9.11 -8.02 -0.85
N ILE A 165 -9.29 -7.26 -1.93
CA ILE A 165 -8.28 -6.28 -2.36
C ILE A 165 -8.45 -5.03 -1.50
N VAL A 166 -7.38 -4.54 -0.92
CA VAL A 166 -7.39 -3.47 0.09
C VAL A 166 -6.46 -2.35 -0.31
N VAL A 167 -6.93 -1.11 -0.24
CA VAL A 167 -6.08 0.08 -0.30
C VAL A 167 -5.65 0.44 1.10
N PHE A 168 -4.35 0.64 1.30
CA PHE A 168 -3.76 1.01 2.60
C PHE A 168 -2.55 1.91 2.41
N ASN A 169 -2.19 2.67 3.44
CA ASN A 169 -0.96 3.43 3.45
C ASN A 169 0.22 2.49 3.72
N TYR A 170 1.33 2.73 3.01
CA TYR A 170 2.53 1.91 3.11
C TYR A 170 3.05 1.82 4.56
N PRO A 171 3.27 0.61 5.11
CA PRO A 171 3.75 0.44 6.47
C PRO A 171 5.27 0.64 6.56
N ALA A 172 5.72 1.86 6.27
CA ALA A 172 7.14 2.23 6.20
C ALA A 172 7.88 2.15 7.56
N GLY A 173 7.18 1.82 8.64
CA GLY A 173 7.76 1.96 9.97
C GLY A 173 7.72 3.41 10.46
N ASP A 174 8.76 3.85 11.19
CA ASP A 174 8.89 5.20 11.74
C ASP A 174 9.72 6.16 10.88
N SER A 175 10.43 5.64 9.89
CA SER A 175 11.42 6.40 9.13
C SER A 175 11.26 6.18 7.63
N ILE A 176 11.49 7.26 6.87
CA ILE A 176 11.56 7.28 5.41
C ILE A 176 12.79 8.07 4.97
N LEU A 177 13.19 7.90 3.73
CA LEU A 177 14.17 8.77 3.08
C LEU A 177 13.46 9.86 2.28
N THR A 178 13.98 11.09 2.31
CA THR A 178 13.37 12.20 1.57
C THR A 178 13.71 12.15 0.09
N GLU A 179 14.76 11.41 -0.33
CA GLU A 179 15.01 11.14 -1.74
C GLU A 179 13.93 10.17 -2.28
N PRO A 180 13.12 10.57 -3.28
CA PRO A 180 11.97 9.80 -3.76
C PRO A 180 12.32 8.39 -4.23
N ALA A 181 13.49 8.20 -4.84
CA ALA A 181 13.95 6.90 -5.34
C ALA A 181 14.11 5.85 -4.23
N TYR A 182 14.36 6.28 -2.99
CA TYR A 182 14.65 5.42 -1.85
C TYR A 182 13.64 5.54 -0.70
N SER A 183 12.58 6.32 -0.86
CA SER A 183 11.68 6.70 0.25
C SER A 183 11.08 5.50 0.99
N ASN A 184 10.83 4.39 0.31
CA ASN A 184 10.19 3.20 0.88
C ASN A 184 11.16 2.06 1.23
N ASP A 185 12.46 2.25 1.03
CA ASP A 185 13.48 1.18 1.21
C ASP A 185 14.36 1.36 2.45
N TYR A 186 14.05 2.32 3.30
CA TYR A 186 14.90 2.73 4.42
C TYR A 186 15.44 1.57 5.27
N TYR A 187 14.57 0.65 5.71
CA TYR A 187 15.01 -0.46 6.55
C TYR A 187 15.91 -1.45 5.81
N ASN A 188 15.55 -1.81 4.56
CA ASN A 188 16.37 -2.68 3.74
C ASN A 188 17.75 -2.09 3.50
N MET A 189 17.81 -0.79 3.24
CA MET A 189 19.08 -0.08 3.04
C MET A 189 19.91 -0.03 4.33
N CYS A 190 19.27 0.24 5.48
CA CYS A 190 19.99 0.22 6.76
C CYS A 190 20.62 -1.15 7.05
N TYR A 191 19.85 -2.24 6.86
CA TYR A 191 20.42 -3.57 7.09
C TYR A 191 21.46 -3.95 6.02
N GLY A 192 21.22 -3.63 4.74
CA GLY A 192 22.16 -3.93 3.65
C GLY A 192 23.49 -3.22 3.83
N PHE A 193 23.50 -1.88 3.91
CA PHE A 193 24.74 -1.13 4.13
C PHE A 193 25.42 -1.47 5.45
N GLY A 194 24.62 -1.70 6.49
CA GLY A 194 25.17 -2.06 7.79
C GLY A 194 25.86 -3.42 7.78
N GLU A 195 25.31 -4.40 7.08
CA GLU A 195 25.92 -5.72 6.93
C GLU A 195 27.25 -5.64 6.15
N ASP A 196 27.27 -4.89 5.03
CA ASP A 196 28.47 -4.67 4.25
C ASP A 196 29.57 -4.01 5.07
N LEU A 197 29.24 -2.95 5.82
CA LEU A 197 30.18 -2.26 6.70
C LEU A 197 30.65 -3.15 7.85
N TYR A 198 29.73 -3.90 8.47
CA TYR A 198 30.09 -4.81 9.56
C TYR A 198 31.10 -5.86 9.12
N ARG A 199 30.88 -6.49 7.95
CA ARG A 199 31.80 -7.48 7.37
C ARG A 199 33.15 -6.88 6.99
N GLN A 200 33.18 -5.63 6.53
CA GLN A 200 34.45 -4.93 6.25
C GLN A 200 35.26 -4.65 7.51
N ILE A 201 34.61 -4.30 8.62
CA ILE A 201 35.28 -3.98 9.90
C ILE A 201 35.66 -5.26 10.67
N TYR A 202 34.78 -6.28 10.59
CA TYR A 202 34.93 -7.54 11.32
C TYR A 202 34.89 -8.75 10.36
N PRO A 203 35.93 -8.91 9.50
CA PRO A 203 35.91 -9.96 8.47
C PRO A 203 35.87 -11.38 9.05
N ASP A 204 36.43 -11.56 10.25
CA ASP A 204 36.48 -12.87 10.93
C ASP A 204 35.29 -13.10 11.88
N ALA A 205 34.29 -12.22 11.91
CA ALA A 205 33.12 -12.38 12.77
C ALA A 205 32.31 -13.64 12.34
N PRO A 206 31.74 -14.37 13.30
CA PRO A 206 30.91 -15.53 12.99
C PRO A 206 29.70 -15.13 12.15
N SER A 207 29.21 -16.08 11.36
CA SER A 207 27.95 -15.89 10.63
C SER A 207 26.81 -15.62 11.61
N PRO A 208 25.87 -14.71 11.30
CA PRO A 208 24.69 -14.52 12.14
C PRO A 208 23.90 -15.82 12.39
N ALA A 209 23.98 -16.77 11.48
CA ALA A 209 23.34 -18.09 11.64
C ALA A 209 23.94 -18.95 12.75
N ASP A 210 25.20 -18.71 13.11
CA ASP A 210 25.93 -19.45 14.14
C ASP A 210 25.75 -18.84 15.55
N LEU A 211 25.13 -17.66 15.64
CA LEU A 211 24.87 -16.95 16.88
C LEU A 211 23.59 -17.44 17.56
N ASN A 212 23.58 -17.43 18.90
CA ASN A 212 22.34 -17.67 19.64
C ASN A 212 21.37 -16.47 19.48
N PRO A 213 20.06 -16.62 19.77
CA PRO A 213 19.07 -15.59 19.52
C PRO A 213 19.36 -14.21 20.17
N ALA A 214 19.97 -14.17 21.35
CA ALA A 214 20.34 -12.92 22.02
C ALA A 214 21.52 -12.24 21.31
N GLN A 215 22.52 -13.03 20.89
CA GLN A 215 23.65 -12.54 20.10
C GLN A 215 23.20 -12.06 18.71
N GLN A 216 22.25 -12.77 18.06
CA GLN A 216 21.67 -12.31 16.79
C GLN A 216 20.98 -10.95 16.95
N TYR A 217 20.23 -10.74 18.02
CA TYR A 217 19.57 -9.46 18.28
C TYR A 217 20.60 -8.31 18.37
N GLU A 218 21.67 -8.49 19.16
CA GLU A 218 22.71 -7.45 19.27
C GLU A 218 23.49 -7.24 17.96
N TYR A 219 23.74 -8.31 17.20
CA TYR A 219 24.31 -8.22 15.85
C TYR A 219 23.45 -7.33 14.95
N PHE A 220 22.18 -7.66 14.78
CA PHE A 220 21.30 -6.89 13.89
C PHE A 220 21.05 -5.45 14.37
N LYS A 221 21.04 -5.23 15.69
CA LYS A 221 20.99 -3.88 16.26
C LYS A 221 22.21 -3.06 15.88
N THR A 222 23.38 -3.66 15.93
CA THR A 222 24.64 -3.02 15.51
C THR A 222 24.66 -2.75 14.01
N VAL A 223 24.32 -3.75 13.20
CA VAL A 223 24.19 -3.63 11.73
C VAL A 223 23.22 -2.50 11.36
N TYR A 224 22.04 -2.47 11.95
CA TYR A 224 21.06 -1.40 11.71
C TYR A 224 21.63 -0.01 12.05
N ALA A 225 22.30 0.12 13.20
CA ALA A 225 22.90 1.40 13.61
C ALA A 225 24.01 1.86 12.66
N MET A 226 24.86 0.94 12.19
CA MET A 226 25.94 1.24 11.22
C MET A 226 25.37 1.72 9.89
N GLY A 227 24.39 1.01 9.33
CA GLY A 227 23.76 1.40 8.08
C GLY A 227 22.94 2.69 8.18
N ARG A 228 22.25 2.92 9.29
CA ARG A 228 21.57 4.20 9.57
C ARG A 228 22.56 5.36 9.59
N ASN A 229 23.69 5.20 10.27
CA ASN A 229 24.72 6.22 10.33
C ASN A 229 25.33 6.48 8.95
N TYR A 230 25.57 5.43 8.16
CA TYR A 230 26.05 5.58 6.78
C TYR A 230 25.09 6.40 5.93
N ILE A 231 23.81 6.10 5.95
CA ILE A 231 22.76 6.84 5.22
C ILE A 231 22.71 8.30 5.70
N ALA A 232 22.71 8.53 7.01
CA ALA A 232 22.66 9.87 7.60
C ALA A 232 23.87 10.75 7.22
N ASN A 233 25.02 10.14 7.01
CA ASN A 233 26.25 10.83 6.59
C ASN A 233 26.34 11.04 5.06
N ASN A 234 25.39 10.54 4.27
CA ASN A 234 25.34 10.69 2.82
C ASN A 234 24.03 11.34 2.33
N PRO A 235 23.67 12.54 2.84
CA PRO A 235 22.37 13.15 2.55
C PRO A 235 22.23 13.62 1.09
N VAL A 236 23.32 13.83 0.37
CA VAL A 236 23.31 14.19 -1.06
C VAL A 236 22.74 13.05 -1.90
N GLN A 237 23.03 11.80 -1.51
CA GLN A 237 22.58 10.62 -2.26
C GLN A 237 21.22 10.11 -1.80
N TYR A 238 20.94 10.09 -0.50
CA TYR A 238 19.75 9.45 0.07
C TYR A 238 18.72 10.45 0.62
N GLY A 239 19.03 11.75 0.60
CA GLY A 239 18.23 12.75 1.29
C GLY A 239 18.41 12.66 2.81
N SER A 240 17.51 13.28 3.55
CA SER A 240 17.45 13.19 5.00
C SER A 240 16.54 12.05 5.46
N ILE A 241 16.80 11.54 6.67
CA ILE A 241 15.90 10.61 7.34
C ILE A 241 14.78 11.45 7.97
N ASP A 242 13.54 11.22 7.56
CA ASP A 242 12.33 11.93 8.03
C ASP A 242 11.25 10.91 8.43
N SER A 243 10.16 11.39 9.01
CA SER A 243 8.97 10.60 9.31
C SER A 243 7.75 11.20 8.63
N ARG A 244 6.79 10.35 8.27
CA ARG A 244 5.48 10.81 7.77
C ARG A 244 4.36 10.23 8.61
N PRO A 245 3.36 11.04 9.00
CA PRO A 245 2.14 10.56 9.60
C PRO A 245 1.49 9.48 8.73
N THR A 246 0.82 8.51 9.33
CA THR A 246 0.25 7.35 8.62
C THR A 246 -0.65 7.75 7.46
N ASP A 247 -1.49 8.77 7.66
CA ASP A 247 -2.41 9.28 6.63
C ASP A 247 -1.73 10.09 5.50
N ARG A 248 -0.41 10.31 5.60
CA ARG A 248 0.41 11.02 4.59
C ARG A 248 1.38 10.11 3.84
N ARG A 249 1.40 8.81 4.14
CA ARG A 249 2.23 7.83 3.45
C ARG A 249 1.62 7.44 2.11
N GLU A 250 2.43 6.88 1.24
CA GLU A 250 2.02 6.39 -0.08
C GLU A 250 0.90 5.36 0.04
N ASN A 251 -0.02 5.37 -0.93
CA ASN A 251 -1.11 4.40 -0.98
C ASN A 251 -0.69 3.17 -1.77
N TYR A 252 -0.85 2.00 -1.15
CA TYR A 252 -0.60 0.70 -1.75
C TYR A 252 -1.90 -0.06 -1.89
N VAL A 253 -1.93 -0.97 -2.86
CA VAL A 253 -3.05 -1.88 -3.09
C VAL A 253 -2.52 -3.30 -3.13
N LYS A 254 -3.05 -4.18 -2.27
CA LYS A 254 -2.70 -5.61 -2.20
C LYS A 254 -3.92 -6.44 -1.83
N ARG A 255 -3.79 -7.76 -1.97
CA ARG A 255 -4.80 -8.71 -1.49
C ARG A 255 -4.53 -9.09 -0.03
N CYS A 256 -5.57 -9.06 0.79
CA CYS A 256 -5.50 -9.53 2.17
C CYS A 256 -5.51 -11.07 2.18
N VAL A 257 -4.37 -11.68 2.46
CA VAL A 257 -4.21 -13.14 2.51
C VAL A 257 -4.09 -13.69 3.92
N GLY A 258 -4.13 -12.84 4.94
CA GLY A 258 -4.14 -13.26 6.34
C GLY A 258 -4.84 -12.22 7.21
N LEU A 259 -5.72 -12.70 8.10
CA LEU A 259 -6.55 -11.89 9.00
C LEU A 259 -5.97 -11.89 10.41
N PRO A 260 -6.34 -10.89 11.26
CA PRO A 260 -5.93 -10.85 12.66
C PRO A 260 -6.25 -12.15 13.42
N GLY A 261 -5.29 -12.65 14.19
CA GLY A 261 -5.40 -13.86 14.99
C GLY A 261 -5.07 -15.16 14.25
N GLN A 262 -4.89 -15.13 12.93
CA GLN A 262 -4.52 -16.32 12.15
C GLN A 262 -3.02 -16.56 12.16
N THR A 263 -2.62 -17.83 12.07
CA THR A 263 -1.24 -18.24 11.80
C THR A 263 -1.07 -18.49 10.32
N LEU A 264 -0.23 -17.66 9.68
CA LEU A 264 0.08 -17.77 8.25
C LEU A 264 1.37 -18.56 8.04
N GLN A 265 1.36 -19.45 7.07
CA GLN A 265 2.55 -20.13 6.57
C GLN A 265 2.46 -20.28 5.06
N ILE A 266 3.56 -20.06 4.34
CA ILE A 266 3.67 -20.37 2.93
C ILE A 266 4.53 -21.62 2.78
N LYS A 267 4.00 -22.65 2.11
CA LYS A 267 4.70 -23.89 1.79
C LYS A 267 4.63 -24.12 0.30
N ASN A 268 5.76 -24.17 -0.35
CA ASN A 268 5.83 -24.37 -1.80
C ASN A 268 4.86 -23.43 -2.56
N LYS A 269 4.90 -22.13 -2.24
CA LYS A 269 4.07 -21.05 -2.80
C LYS A 269 2.62 -20.99 -2.30
N ILE A 270 2.10 -22.08 -1.71
CA ILE A 270 0.71 -22.12 -1.23
C ILE A 270 0.63 -21.49 0.15
N VAL A 271 -0.29 -20.55 0.30
CA VAL A 271 -0.59 -19.91 1.59
C VAL A 271 -1.48 -20.82 2.43
N TYR A 272 -1.04 -21.12 3.64
CA TYR A 272 -1.82 -21.82 4.66
C TYR A 272 -2.20 -20.86 5.77
N LEU A 273 -3.43 -20.96 6.24
CA LEU A 273 -3.96 -20.23 7.39
C LEU A 273 -4.46 -21.23 8.41
N ASP A 274 -3.92 -21.18 9.62
CA ASP A 274 -4.22 -22.13 10.70
C ASP A 274 -4.11 -23.60 10.24
N GLY A 275 -3.08 -23.86 9.43
CA GLY A 275 -2.80 -25.18 8.85
C GLY A 275 -3.66 -25.59 7.65
N LYS A 276 -4.61 -24.77 7.21
CA LYS A 276 -5.47 -25.04 6.06
C LYS A 276 -5.04 -24.21 4.85
N ALA A 277 -4.94 -24.84 3.68
CA ALA A 277 -4.61 -24.15 2.44
C ALA A 277 -5.67 -23.10 2.08
N ASN A 278 -5.24 -21.87 1.86
CA ASN A 278 -6.11 -20.81 1.32
C ASN A 278 -6.30 -21.04 -0.19
N LYS A 279 -7.53 -20.89 -0.66
CA LYS A 279 -7.84 -20.95 -2.09
C LYS A 279 -7.26 -19.72 -2.79
N GLU A 280 -6.32 -19.93 -3.70
CA GLU A 280 -5.78 -18.84 -4.51
C GLU A 280 -6.77 -18.36 -5.56
N PRO A 281 -6.83 -17.04 -5.82
CA PRO A 281 -7.50 -16.49 -6.99
C PRO A 281 -6.89 -17.03 -8.30
N GLU A 282 -7.70 -17.14 -9.36
CA GLU A 282 -7.26 -17.67 -10.66
C GLU A 282 -6.23 -16.77 -11.35
N ASN A 283 -6.25 -15.47 -11.06
CA ASN A 283 -5.36 -14.47 -11.62
C ASN A 283 -3.99 -14.38 -10.95
N VAL A 284 -3.71 -15.20 -9.93
CA VAL A 284 -2.38 -15.24 -9.30
C VAL A 284 -1.33 -15.67 -10.31
N GLN A 285 -0.25 -14.89 -10.38
CA GLN A 285 0.89 -15.12 -11.25
C GLN A 285 2.12 -15.55 -10.46
N TYR A 286 2.90 -16.44 -11.07
CA TYR A 286 4.24 -16.81 -10.67
C TYR A 286 5.19 -16.66 -11.83
N THR A 287 6.47 -16.50 -11.56
CA THR A 287 7.50 -16.50 -12.61
C THR A 287 7.75 -17.92 -13.11
N TYR A 288 7.75 -18.08 -14.42
CA TYR A 288 8.07 -19.35 -15.09
C TYR A 288 9.31 -19.21 -15.94
N LEU A 289 10.15 -20.23 -15.90
CA LEU A 289 11.26 -20.45 -16.83
C LEU A 289 10.72 -21.09 -18.09
N ILE A 290 11.18 -20.61 -19.26
CA ILE A 290 10.68 -21.03 -20.57
C ILE A 290 11.88 -21.42 -21.45
N LYS A 291 11.77 -22.58 -22.11
CA LYS A 291 12.68 -23.08 -23.13
C LYS A 291 11.94 -23.18 -24.44
N LEU A 292 12.50 -22.60 -25.51
CA LEU A 292 11.93 -22.60 -26.83
C LEU A 292 12.69 -23.57 -27.76
N ASN A 293 12.01 -24.04 -28.80
CA ASN A 293 12.60 -24.84 -29.90
C ASN A 293 13.00 -23.92 -31.04
N ASN A 294 14.30 -23.81 -31.32
CA ASN A 294 14.86 -23.12 -32.50
C ASN A 294 14.35 -21.68 -32.71
N MET A 295 14.01 -20.96 -31.65
CA MET A 295 13.56 -19.59 -31.72
C MET A 295 14.09 -18.83 -30.48
N SER A 296 14.47 -17.57 -30.69
CA SER A 296 14.83 -16.71 -29.56
C SER A 296 13.59 -16.24 -28.82
N MET A 297 13.73 -15.87 -27.53
CA MET A 297 12.63 -15.33 -26.74
C MET A 297 12.10 -14.00 -27.31
N VAL A 298 12.98 -13.20 -27.95
CA VAL A 298 12.60 -11.92 -28.59
C VAL A 298 11.70 -12.19 -29.81
N ASP A 299 12.11 -13.12 -30.69
CA ASP A 299 11.34 -13.47 -31.89
C ASP A 299 10.00 -14.10 -31.50
N PHE A 300 9.99 -15.00 -30.48
CA PHE A 300 8.77 -15.59 -29.94
C PHE A 300 7.77 -14.53 -29.52
N MET A 301 8.21 -13.52 -28.75
CA MET A 301 7.35 -12.45 -28.27
C MET A 301 6.87 -11.54 -29.41
N ALA A 302 7.74 -11.25 -30.40
CA ALA A 302 7.41 -10.40 -31.53
C ALA A 302 6.42 -11.07 -32.48
N GLU A 303 6.70 -12.34 -32.91
CA GLU A 303 5.88 -13.05 -33.90
C GLU A 303 4.50 -13.46 -33.35
N ARG A 304 4.38 -13.72 -32.05
CA ARG A 304 3.16 -14.19 -31.38
C ARG A 304 2.48 -13.19 -30.48
N TYR A 305 2.84 -11.92 -30.58
CA TYR A 305 2.37 -10.87 -29.70
C TYR A 305 0.84 -10.84 -29.55
N ASP A 306 0.10 -10.89 -30.67
CA ASP A 306 -1.36 -10.83 -30.65
C ASP A 306 -2.01 -12.09 -30.03
N GLU A 307 -1.47 -13.29 -30.33
CA GLU A 307 -1.92 -14.55 -29.74
C GLU A 307 -1.69 -14.56 -28.22
N LEU A 308 -0.46 -14.20 -27.80
CA LEU A 308 -0.10 -14.16 -26.39
C LEU A 308 -1.01 -13.22 -25.59
N ARG A 309 -1.37 -12.08 -26.17
CA ARG A 309 -2.27 -11.11 -25.54
C ARG A 309 -3.72 -11.55 -25.53
N LYS A 310 -4.26 -12.00 -26.67
CA LYS A 310 -5.70 -12.30 -26.80
C LYS A 310 -6.07 -13.62 -26.16
N ASP A 311 -5.26 -14.66 -26.37
CA ASP A 311 -5.63 -16.02 -25.95
C ASP A 311 -5.10 -16.36 -24.56
N LEU A 312 -3.89 -15.91 -24.23
CA LEU A 312 -3.24 -16.19 -22.97
C LEU A 312 -3.35 -15.05 -21.95
N GLY A 313 -3.83 -13.88 -22.39
CA GLY A 313 -3.97 -12.70 -21.54
C GLY A 313 -2.62 -12.16 -21.02
N ILE A 314 -1.51 -12.38 -21.75
CA ILE A 314 -0.19 -11.83 -21.44
C ILE A 314 -0.22 -10.34 -21.74
N THR A 315 0.08 -9.51 -20.77
CA THR A 315 0.03 -8.05 -20.89
C THR A 315 1.37 -7.47 -21.30
N ASN A 316 1.41 -6.18 -21.66
CA ASN A 316 2.67 -5.49 -21.90
C ASN A 316 3.56 -5.45 -20.64
N GLU A 317 2.96 -5.39 -19.46
CA GLU A 317 3.67 -5.47 -18.18
C GLU A 317 4.38 -6.82 -17.99
N ASP A 318 3.73 -7.93 -18.37
CA ASP A 318 4.38 -9.24 -18.33
C ASP A 318 5.55 -9.30 -19.33
N ILE A 319 5.36 -8.71 -20.52
CA ILE A 319 6.39 -8.64 -21.56
C ILE A 319 7.57 -7.77 -21.11
N SER A 320 7.28 -6.61 -20.52
CA SER A 320 8.33 -5.74 -19.95
C SER A 320 9.07 -6.38 -18.79
N SER A 321 8.39 -7.27 -18.04
CA SER A 321 8.97 -8.07 -16.96
C SER A 321 9.71 -9.31 -17.46
N LEU A 322 9.73 -9.57 -18.77
CA LEU A 322 10.48 -10.68 -19.37
C LEU A 322 11.99 -10.47 -19.13
N SER A 323 12.61 -11.43 -18.47
CA SER A 323 14.06 -11.48 -18.33
C SER A 323 14.64 -12.58 -19.22
N ARG A 324 15.56 -12.21 -20.09
CA ARG A 324 16.29 -13.12 -20.96
C ARG A 324 17.45 -13.76 -20.19
N LEU A 325 17.74 -15.01 -20.44
CA LEU A 325 18.83 -15.73 -19.80
C LEU A 325 20.10 -15.84 -20.67
N HIS A 326 20.03 -15.36 -21.91
CA HIS A 326 21.15 -15.34 -22.85
C HIS A 326 21.39 -13.93 -23.39
N GLY A 327 22.65 -13.57 -23.57
CA GLY A 327 23.07 -12.27 -24.08
C GLY A 327 23.70 -11.34 -23.05
N SER A 328 23.98 -10.11 -23.47
CA SER A 328 24.66 -9.08 -22.65
C SER A 328 23.85 -8.58 -21.45
N ASP A 329 22.52 -8.81 -21.47
CA ASP A 329 21.58 -8.24 -20.50
C ASP A 329 21.30 -9.17 -19.30
N VAL A 330 22.02 -10.30 -19.21
CA VAL A 330 21.83 -11.24 -18.10
C VAL A 330 22.43 -10.69 -16.83
N ASP A 331 21.58 -10.36 -15.88
CA ASP A 331 22.01 -10.03 -14.53
C ASP A 331 22.19 -11.30 -13.70
N SER A 332 23.38 -11.91 -13.85
CA SER A 332 23.74 -13.16 -13.18
C SER A 332 23.79 -13.04 -11.65
N ARG A 333 23.82 -11.81 -11.08
CA ARG A 333 23.85 -11.59 -9.63
C ARG A 333 22.59 -12.11 -8.92
N TYR A 334 21.46 -12.18 -9.62
CA TYR A 334 20.21 -12.68 -9.08
C TYR A 334 19.99 -14.17 -9.29
N LEU A 335 20.81 -14.82 -10.12
CA LEU A 335 20.70 -16.26 -10.41
C LEU A 335 21.51 -17.05 -9.39
N LEU A 336 20.83 -17.90 -8.61
CA LEU A 336 21.48 -18.82 -7.66
C LEU A 336 21.96 -20.11 -8.32
N ASN A 337 21.34 -20.48 -9.46
CA ASN A 337 21.65 -21.72 -10.18
C ASN A 337 22.09 -21.42 -11.61
N GLY A 338 23.39 -21.42 -11.87
CA GLY A 338 23.96 -21.19 -13.20
C GLY A 338 23.52 -22.18 -14.28
N ALA A 339 23.04 -23.39 -13.93
CA ALA A 339 22.52 -24.36 -14.89
C ALA A 339 21.24 -23.88 -15.60
N ILE A 340 20.54 -22.89 -15.05
CA ILE A 340 19.39 -22.22 -15.71
C ILE A 340 19.79 -21.63 -17.05
N LEU A 341 20.98 -21.01 -17.14
CA LEU A 341 21.52 -20.41 -18.37
C LEU A 341 21.69 -21.42 -19.52
N GLN A 342 21.85 -22.69 -19.21
CA GLN A 342 21.99 -23.77 -20.18
C GLN A 342 20.65 -24.41 -20.56
N GLN A 343 19.68 -24.39 -19.63
CA GLN A 343 18.43 -25.14 -19.78
C GLN A 343 17.26 -24.30 -20.28
N PHE A 344 17.26 -22.99 -20.06
CA PHE A 344 16.14 -22.10 -20.38
C PHE A 344 16.61 -20.85 -21.12
N ASP A 345 15.69 -20.24 -21.90
CA ASP A 345 15.98 -19.06 -22.71
C ASP A 345 15.57 -17.76 -22.02
N GLY A 346 14.53 -17.82 -21.14
CA GLY A 346 14.05 -16.67 -20.41
C GLY A 346 13.09 -17.03 -19.28
N TYR A 347 12.64 -16.02 -18.55
CA TYR A 347 11.59 -16.17 -17.54
C TYR A 347 10.66 -14.97 -17.53
N MET A 348 9.37 -15.21 -17.24
CA MET A 348 8.33 -14.20 -17.18
C MET A 348 7.22 -14.59 -16.21
N PRO A 349 6.45 -13.60 -15.70
CA PRO A 349 5.28 -13.88 -14.87
C PRO A 349 4.14 -14.45 -15.74
N LEU A 350 3.52 -15.51 -15.27
CA LEU A 350 2.37 -16.16 -15.91
C LEU A 350 1.36 -16.65 -14.89
N THR A 351 0.07 -16.62 -15.25
CA THR A 351 -0.94 -17.38 -14.53
C THR A 351 -0.76 -18.88 -14.81
N LYS A 352 -1.28 -19.70 -13.92
CA LYS A 352 -1.27 -21.17 -14.10
C LYS A 352 -1.95 -21.59 -15.42
N ARG A 353 -3.04 -20.89 -15.81
CA ARG A 353 -3.73 -21.12 -17.07
C ARG A 353 -2.82 -20.82 -18.27
N ALA A 354 -2.22 -19.62 -18.30
CA ALA A 354 -1.34 -19.23 -19.41
C ALA A 354 -0.13 -20.17 -19.54
N ALA A 355 0.49 -20.55 -18.44
CA ALA A 355 1.60 -21.51 -18.43
C ALA A 355 1.20 -22.89 -18.98
N ASN A 356 0.01 -23.39 -18.61
CA ASN A 356 -0.50 -24.67 -19.11
C ASN A 356 -0.82 -24.61 -20.62
N GLU A 357 -1.35 -23.51 -21.13
CA GLU A 357 -1.60 -23.34 -22.57
C GLU A 357 -0.29 -23.20 -23.36
N LEU A 358 0.69 -22.43 -22.86
CA LEU A 358 2.02 -22.34 -23.48
C LEU A 358 2.71 -23.70 -23.55
N LYS A 359 2.57 -24.53 -22.51
CA LYS A 359 3.15 -25.89 -22.47
C LYS A 359 2.63 -26.78 -23.59
N LYS A 360 1.42 -26.56 -24.11
CA LYS A 360 0.84 -27.35 -25.20
C LYS A 360 1.39 -26.96 -26.58
N GLN A 361 2.02 -25.81 -26.68
CA GLN A 361 2.54 -25.29 -27.95
C GLN A 361 3.84 -26.01 -28.32
N LYS A 362 3.93 -26.51 -29.56
CA LYS A 362 5.12 -27.26 -30.06
C LYS A 362 6.42 -26.46 -30.02
N ILE A 363 6.33 -25.13 -30.04
CA ILE A 363 7.50 -24.24 -29.95
C ILE A 363 8.10 -24.19 -28.56
N VAL A 364 7.32 -24.53 -27.52
CA VAL A 364 7.79 -24.54 -26.11
C VAL A 364 8.26 -25.95 -25.79
N SER A 365 9.57 -26.14 -25.65
CA SER A 365 10.15 -27.41 -25.26
C SER A 365 10.08 -27.73 -23.77
N ALA A 366 10.20 -26.71 -22.94
CA ALA A 366 10.07 -26.85 -21.49
C ALA A 366 9.53 -25.58 -20.85
N ILE A 367 8.71 -25.75 -19.81
CA ILE A 367 8.24 -24.66 -18.95
C ILE A 367 8.11 -25.17 -17.51
N ARG A 368 8.65 -24.44 -16.56
CA ARG A 368 8.47 -24.72 -15.13
C ARG A 368 8.47 -23.46 -14.29
N GLN A 369 7.85 -23.49 -13.12
CA GLN A 369 7.92 -22.39 -12.19
C GLN A 369 9.34 -22.20 -11.64
N VAL A 370 9.74 -20.94 -11.48
CA VAL A 370 10.92 -20.52 -10.71
C VAL A 370 10.77 -21.01 -9.26
N THR A 371 11.85 -21.44 -8.68
CA THR A 371 11.95 -21.82 -7.27
C THR A 371 12.96 -20.95 -6.53
N ASP A 372 12.95 -21.00 -5.20
CA ASP A 372 13.90 -20.28 -4.35
C ASP A 372 15.38 -20.69 -4.55
N LYS A 373 15.62 -21.83 -5.23
CA LYS A 373 16.96 -22.30 -5.61
C LYS A 373 17.44 -21.73 -6.95
N ASP A 374 16.53 -21.13 -7.69
CA ASP A 374 16.83 -20.60 -9.03
C ASP A 374 17.24 -19.13 -8.97
N ILE A 375 16.48 -18.33 -8.24
CA ILE A 375 16.62 -16.86 -8.22
C ILE A 375 16.54 -16.36 -6.77
N TYR A 376 17.40 -15.40 -6.44
CA TYR A 376 17.42 -14.75 -5.13
C TYR A 376 16.09 -14.01 -4.83
N SER A 377 15.58 -14.22 -3.63
CA SER A 377 14.27 -13.71 -3.22
C SER A 377 14.29 -12.29 -2.64
N GLY A 378 15.47 -11.70 -2.41
CA GLY A 378 15.62 -10.43 -1.69
C GLY A 378 15.62 -10.60 -0.17
N SER A 379 15.77 -9.50 0.55
CA SER A 379 15.71 -9.47 2.02
C SER A 379 14.26 -9.50 2.49
N LEU A 380 13.89 -10.54 3.24
CA LEU A 380 12.52 -10.77 3.72
C LEU A 380 12.36 -10.30 5.17
N TYR A 381 11.11 -9.97 5.52
CA TYR A 381 10.74 -9.68 6.90
C TYR A 381 10.74 -10.98 7.76
N PRO A 382 11.24 -10.92 9.01
CA PRO A 382 11.90 -9.80 9.63
C PRO A 382 13.37 -9.70 9.18
N GLN A 383 13.81 -8.49 8.82
CA GLN A 383 15.20 -8.26 8.37
C GLN A 383 16.24 -8.38 9.49
N ASN A 384 15.79 -8.43 10.74
CA ASN A 384 16.62 -8.47 11.95
C ASN A 384 16.69 -9.86 12.61
N ALA A 385 16.55 -10.93 11.80
CA ALA A 385 16.72 -12.31 12.25
C ALA A 385 17.13 -13.23 11.11
N VAL A 386 17.80 -14.31 11.42
CA VAL A 386 18.08 -15.41 10.50
C VAL A 386 16.95 -16.43 10.60
N THR A 387 15.99 -16.36 9.68
CA THR A 387 14.81 -17.23 9.71
C THR A 387 14.92 -18.43 8.78
N GLY A 388 15.80 -18.39 7.79
CA GLY A 388 15.86 -19.38 6.71
C GLY A 388 14.62 -19.35 5.79
N TRP A 389 13.75 -18.34 5.93
CA TRP A 389 12.55 -18.20 5.10
C TRP A 389 12.90 -17.69 3.71
N THR A 390 12.09 -18.11 2.77
CA THR A 390 12.13 -17.65 1.39
C THR A 390 10.76 -17.12 0.98
N ARG A 391 10.65 -16.45 -0.16
CA ARG A 391 9.35 -15.91 -0.61
C ARG A 391 8.32 -17.02 -0.88
N ASP A 392 8.77 -18.25 -1.20
CA ASP A 392 7.94 -19.40 -1.54
C ASP A 392 7.76 -20.38 -0.37
N ASN A 393 8.60 -20.25 0.69
CA ASN A 393 8.55 -21.03 1.93
C ASN A 393 8.78 -20.08 3.12
N TYR A 394 7.70 -19.61 3.73
CA TYR A 394 7.70 -18.52 4.68
C TYR A 394 6.89 -18.84 5.93
N GLY A 395 7.36 -18.42 7.09
CA GLY A 395 6.68 -18.61 8.37
C GLY A 395 6.94 -20.01 8.99
N PRO A 396 6.12 -20.45 9.98
CA PRO A 396 4.85 -19.84 10.39
C PRO A 396 4.98 -18.51 11.12
N ILE A 397 3.98 -17.62 10.94
CA ILE A 397 3.91 -16.33 11.61
C ILE A 397 2.47 -16.09 12.09
N TRP A 398 2.29 -15.77 13.38
CA TRP A 398 0.99 -15.39 13.92
C TRP A 398 0.73 -13.92 13.67
N ILE A 399 -0.42 -13.60 13.09
CA ILE A 399 -0.82 -12.23 12.74
C ILE A 399 -1.49 -11.59 13.98
N PRO A 400 -0.93 -10.49 14.52
CA PRO A 400 -1.45 -9.90 15.74
C PRO A 400 -2.90 -9.47 15.63
N LYS A 401 -3.66 -9.65 16.72
CA LYS A 401 -5.04 -9.27 16.84
C LYS A 401 -5.28 -8.44 18.08
N LYS A 402 -6.06 -7.40 17.92
CA LYS A 402 -6.44 -6.49 19.00
C LYS A 402 -7.03 -7.23 20.19
N GLY A 403 -6.48 -6.95 21.37
CA GLY A 403 -6.89 -7.56 22.63
C GLY A 403 -6.29 -8.95 22.87
N GLU A 404 -5.61 -9.56 21.89
CA GLU A 404 -4.93 -10.85 22.09
C GLU A 404 -3.46 -10.66 22.49
N THR A 405 -2.95 -11.60 23.25
CA THR A 405 -1.62 -11.56 23.85
C THR A 405 -0.71 -12.59 23.20
N VAL A 406 0.50 -12.16 22.82
CA VAL A 406 1.57 -13.04 22.35
C VAL A 406 2.60 -13.21 23.48
N HIS A 407 3.08 -14.44 23.66
CA HIS A 407 4.27 -14.68 24.48
C HIS A 407 5.53 -14.27 23.72
N LEU A 408 6.35 -13.42 24.34
CA LEU A 408 7.58 -12.89 23.74
C LEU A 408 8.80 -13.72 24.21
N SER A 409 9.70 -13.93 23.28
CA SER A 409 10.99 -14.59 23.49
C SER A 409 12.03 -14.02 22.55
N MET A 410 13.31 -14.32 22.80
CA MET A 410 14.39 -13.93 21.88
C MET A 410 14.26 -14.58 20.49
N THR A 411 13.49 -15.67 20.36
CA THR A 411 13.28 -16.34 19.06
C THR A 411 12.20 -15.69 18.20
N ASN A 412 11.28 -14.91 18.79
CA ASN A 412 10.18 -14.29 18.05
C ASN A 412 10.14 -12.76 18.14
N ILE A 413 10.99 -12.16 18.98
CA ILE A 413 10.98 -10.68 19.16
C ILE A 413 11.20 -9.94 17.85
N ALA A 414 12.06 -10.43 16.98
CA ALA A 414 12.32 -9.83 15.68
C ALA A 414 11.04 -9.67 14.83
N ILE A 415 10.08 -10.59 14.96
CA ILE A 415 8.80 -10.54 14.27
C ILE A 415 7.90 -9.44 14.84
N TYR A 416 7.90 -9.24 16.16
CA TYR A 416 6.93 -8.38 16.83
C TYR A 416 7.50 -7.02 17.28
N GLU A 417 8.82 -6.81 17.22
CA GLU A 417 9.46 -5.57 17.63
C GLU A 417 8.89 -4.35 16.90
N ARG A 418 8.80 -4.39 15.56
CA ARG A 418 8.26 -3.28 14.78
C ARG A 418 6.79 -2.98 15.09
N PRO A 419 5.86 -3.96 15.12
CA PRO A 419 4.50 -3.74 15.61
C PRO A 419 4.43 -3.09 16.98
N ILE A 420 5.15 -3.60 17.95
CA ILE A 420 5.11 -3.11 19.34
C ILE A 420 5.70 -1.70 19.46
N LYS A 421 6.88 -1.49 18.88
CA LYS A 421 7.64 -0.26 19.05
C LYS A 421 7.11 0.86 18.16
N VAL A 422 6.94 0.57 16.88
CA VAL A 422 6.66 1.60 15.87
C VAL A 422 5.17 1.86 15.71
N TYR A 423 4.36 0.81 15.55
CA TYR A 423 2.93 0.99 15.25
C TYR A 423 2.10 1.22 16.51
N GLU A 424 2.53 0.71 17.66
CA GLU A 424 1.82 0.91 18.93
C GLU A 424 2.53 1.87 19.89
N GLY A 425 3.64 2.49 19.46
CA GLY A 425 4.28 3.61 20.14
C GLY A 425 4.94 3.26 21.48
N ASN A 426 5.42 2.02 21.66
CA ASN A 426 6.08 1.62 22.90
C ASN A 426 7.60 1.76 22.78
N SER A 427 8.29 1.97 23.89
CA SER A 427 9.72 1.70 23.96
C SER A 427 9.94 0.18 24.11
N LEU A 428 10.90 -0.38 23.36
CA LEU A 428 11.29 -1.77 23.48
C LEU A 428 12.83 -1.85 23.47
N ASP A 429 13.36 -2.47 24.52
CA ASP A 429 14.80 -2.70 24.69
C ASP A 429 15.02 -4.19 25.06
N VAL A 430 16.18 -4.69 24.66
CA VAL A 430 16.66 -6.00 25.11
C VAL A 430 17.97 -5.80 25.88
N LYS A 431 18.05 -6.37 27.08
CA LYS A 431 19.24 -6.32 27.94
C LYS A 431 19.51 -7.70 28.50
N ASN A 432 20.70 -8.25 28.25
CA ASN A 432 21.10 -9.56 28.73
C ASN A 432 20.10 -10.68 28.32
N GLY A 433 19.54 -10.61 27.13
CA GLY A 433 18.55 -11.57 26.61
C GLY A 433 17.14 -11.45 27.22
N GLN A 434 16.89 -10.40 28.01
CA GLN A 434 15.57 -10.10 28.58
C GLN A 434 14.94 -8.92 27.86
N ILE A 435 13.64 -9.02 27.58
CA ILE A 435 12.86 -8.02 26.84
C ILE A 435 12.23 -7.06 27.85
N TYR A 436 12.35 -5.75 27.58
CA TYR A 436 11.75 -4.67 28.36
C TYR A 436 10.83 -3.86 27.46
N ILE A 437 9.58 -3.67 27.88
CA ILE A 437 8.62 -2.79 27.22
C ILE A 437 8.25 -1.66 28.16
N ASN A 438 8.41 -0.42 27.72
CA ASN A 438 8.21 0.80 28.52
C ASN A 438 8.96 0.75 29.88
N GLY A 439 10.20 0.24 29.84
CA GLY A 439 11.08 0.10 30.98
C GLY A 439 10.76 -1.03 31.94
N LYS A 440 9.73 -1.85 31.67
CA LYS A 440 9.34 -3.01 32.51
C LYS A 440 9.71 -4.31 31.82
N LEU A 441 10.21 -5.28 32.60
CA LEU A 441 10.43 -6.63 32.11
C LEU A 441 9.12 -7.21 31.58
N ALA A 442 9.17 -7.78 30.36
CA ALA A 442 8.00 -8.29 29.68
C ALA A 442 8.30 -9.64 29.04
N ASP A 443 7.49 -10.64 29.31
CA ASP A 443 7.47 -11.97 28.68
C ASP A 443 6.30 -12.11 27.69
N SER A 444 5.46 -11.09 27.59
CA SER A 444 4.25 -11.09 26.77
C SER A 444 3.86 -9.67 26.39
N TYR A 445 3.05 -9.58 25.33
CA TYR A 445 2.49 -8.30 24.87
C TYR A 445 1.05 -8.46 24.37
N THR A 446 0.14 -7.58 24.80
CA THR A 446 -1.25 -7.53 24.33
C THR A 446 -1.39 -6.43 23.29
N PHE A 447 -1.75 -6.78 22.08
CA PHE A 447 -1.86 -5.84 20.96
C PHE A 447 -3.08 -4.91 21.08
N LYS A 448 -2.89 -3.65 20.69
CA LYS A 448 -3.93 -2.59 20.70
C LYS A 448 -4.61 -2.44 19.34
N LEU A 449 -4.01 -2.94 18.27
CA LEU A 449 -4.47 -2.85 16.89
C LEU A 449 -4.66 -4.25 16.28
N ASP A 450 -5.55 -4.36 15.30
CA ASP A 450 -5.62 -5.48 14.39
C ASP A 450 -4.55 -5.34 13.30
N TYR A 451 -3.98 -6.48 12.87
CA TYR A 451 -2.98 -6.52 11.81
C TYR A 451 -3.41 -7.45 10.69
N TYR A 452 -2.93 -7.17 9.50
CA TYR A 452 -3.24 -7.91 8.28
C TYR A 452 -1.97 -8.34 7.58
N TRP A 453 -2.07 -9.43 6.80
CA TRP A 453 -1.01 -9.85 5.90
C TRP A 453 -1.45 -9.64 4.45
N MET A 454 -0.74 -8.79 3.75
CA MET A 454 -1.08 -8.34 2.41
C MET A 454 -0.09 -8.88 1.39
N MET A 455 -0.59 -9.51 0.31
CA MET A 455 0.26 -10.00 -0.78
C MET A 455 -0.26 -9.53 -2.14
N GLY A 456 0.66 -9.35 -3.09
CA GLY A 456 0.29 -9.09 -4.47
C GLY A 456 -0.09 -10.38 -5.20
N ASP A 457 -0.96 -10.28 -6.21
CA ASP A 457 -1.34 -11.42 -7.04
C ASP A 457 -0.20 -11.82 -7.99
N ASN A 458 0.66 -10.88 -8.39
CA ASN A 458 1.91 -11.16 -9.09
C ASN A 458 3.00 -11.55 -8.06
N ARG A 459 2.95 -12.79 -7.58
CA ARG A 459 3.65 -13.30 -6.39
C ARG A 459 5.16 -13.07 -6.39
N HIS A 460 5.81 -13.18 -7.53
CA HIS A 460 7.26 -13.02 -7.65
C HIS A 460 7.68 -11.60 -8.08
N ASN A 461 6.71 -10.75 -8.46
CA ASN A 461 6.92 -9.35 -8.83
C ASN A 461 6.05 -8.42 -7.97
N SER A 462 6.11 -8.62 -6.65
CA SER A 462 5.38 -7.82 -5.68
C SER A 462 6.23 -7.58 -4.45
N ALA A 463 6.50 -6.32 -4.14
CA ALA A 463 6.86 -5.92 -2.80
C ALA A 463 5.57 -5.93 -1.95
N ASP A 464 5.54 -6.77 -0.90
CA ASP A 464 4.37 -7.01 -0.06
C ASP A 464 4.76 -7.43 1.37
N SER A 465 3.83 -7.94 2.17
CA SER A 465 4.09 -8.26 3.59
C SER A 465 5.23 -9.23 3.83
N ARG A 466 5.62 -10.02 2.83
CA ARG A 466 6.83 -10.86 2.93
C ARG A 466 8.10 -10.02 3.08
N TYR A 467 8.08 -8.76 2.66
CA TYR A 467 9.22 -7.84 2.69
C TYR A 467 9.13 -6.78 3.79
N TRP A 468 7.93 -6.22 4.03
CA TRP A 468 7.76 -5.17 5.05
C TRP A 468 7.02 -5.61 6.32
N GLY A 469 6.45 -6.83 6.35
CA GLY A 469 5.73 -7.37 7.50
C GLY A 469 4.26 -6.99 7.55
N PHE A 470 3.74 -6.83 8.74
CA PHE A 470 2.34 -6.59 9.02
C PHE A 470 1.84 -5.21 8.57
N VAL A 471 0.57 -5.15 8.18
CA VAL A 471 -0.15 -3.90 7.92
C VAL A 471 -1.16 -3.69 9.05
N PRO A 472 -0.97 -2.67 9.92
CA PRO A 472 -1.89 -2.42 11.03
C PRO A 472 -3.18 -1.78 10.52
N GLU A 473 -4.27 -1.92 11.30
CA GLU A 473 -5.61 -1.44 10.92
C GLU A 473 -5.66 0.07 10.66
N ASP A 474 -4.84 0.86 11.36
CA ASP A 474 -4.76 2.33 11.17
C ASP A 474 -4.20 2.74 9.81
N HIS A 475 -3.54 1.83 9.09
CA HIS A 475 -3.08 2.03 7.72
C HIS A 475 -4.15 1.74 6.66
N VAL A 476 -5.20 0.97 6.98
CA VAL A 476 -6.25 0.59 6.02
C VAL A 476 -7.04 1.83 5.58
N VAL A 477 -7.08 2.11 4.28
CA VAL A 477 -7.78 3.26 3.66
C VAL A 477 -9.19 2.88 3.24
N GLY A 478 -9.37 1.82 2.46
CA GLY A 478 -10.68 1.43 1.96
C GLY A 478 -10.66 0.22 1.03
N LYS A 479 -11.85 -0.10 0.53
CA LYS A 479 -12.08 -1.22 -0.41
C LYS A 479 -12.31 -0.68 -1.82
N PRO A 480 -11.55 -1.11 -2.84
CA PRO A 480 -11.89 -0.85 -4.23
C PRO A 480 -13.23 -1.55 -4.57
N ILE A 481 -14.17 -0.82 -5.12
CA ILE A 481 -15.49 -1.37 -5.46
C ILE A 481 -15.58 -1.70 -6.94
N PHE A 482 -15.20 -0.75 -7.81
CA PHE A 482 -15.21 -0.95 -9.25
C PHE A 482 -14.13 -0.12 -9.94
N ILE A 483 -13.83 -0.51 -11.19
CA ILE A 483 -12.95 0.21 -12.09
C ILE A 483 -13.82 1.19 -12.86
N TRP A 484 -13.65 2.50 -12.65
CA TRP A 484 -14.44 3.50 -13.35
C TRP A 484 -13.80 3.96 -14.66
N TRP A 485 -12.47 3.82 -14.79
CA TRP A 485 -11.72 4.07 -16.01
C TRP A 485 -10.55 3.11 -16.11
N SER A 486 -10.15 2.75 -17.34
CA SER A 486 -8.97 1.92 -17.60
C SER A 486 -8.31 2.34 -18.89
N SER A 487 -7.05 2.72 -18.81
CA SER A 487 -6.23 3.09 -19.97
C SER A 487 -4.91 2.33 -19.96
N ASP A 488 -4.52 1.86 -21.15
CA ASP A 488 -3.22 1.22 -21.35
C ASP A 488 -2.17 2.33 -21.41
N PRO A 489 -1.18 2.38 -20.50
CA PRO A 489 -0.17 3.43 -20.49
C PRO A 489 0.73 3.41 -21.76
N ASP A 490 0.81 2.27 -22.45
CA ASP A 490 1.63 2.10 -23.65
C ASP A 490 0.91 2.48 -24.95
N ARG A 491 -0.37 2.88 -24.88
CA ARG A 491 -1.19 3.25 -26.04
C ARG A 491 -1.81 4.63 -25.88
N ASN A 492 -1.74 5.44 -26.92
CA ASN A 492 -2.27 6.79 -26.92
C ASN A 492 -3.72 6.85 -27.44
N GLY A 493 -4.48 7.82 -26.93
CA GLY A 493 -5.83 8.17 -27.40
C GLY A 493 -6.87 7.08 -27.12
N PHE A 494 -7.92 7.06 -27.95
CA PHE A 494 -9.05 6.13 -27.77
C PHE A 494 -8.66 4.65 -27.90
N GLY A 495 -7.59 4.32 -28.64
CA GLY A 495 -7.08 2.95 -28.78
C GLY A 495 -6.45 2.39 -27.52
N GLY A 496 -6.07 3.24 -26.56
CA GLY A 496 -5.55 2.85 -25.26
C GLY A 496 -6.64 2.57 -24.22
N ILE A 497 -7.92 2.90 -24.49
CA ILE A 497 -8.99 2.67 -23.52
C ILE A 497 -9.38 1.19 -23.50
N ARG A 498 -9.34 0.59 -22.31
CA ARG A 498 -9.75 -0.81 -22.09
C ARG A 498 -11.25 -0.85 -21.77
N TRP A 499 -12.10 -0.71 -22.80
CA TRP A 499 -13.56 -0.61 -22.68
C TRP A 499 -14.19 -1.76 -21.91
N SER A 500 -13.66 -2.97 -22.03
CA SER A 500 -14.16 -4.16 -21.33
C SER A 500 -13.97 -4.12 -19.82
N ARG A 501 -13.13 -3.22 -19.32
CA ARG A 501 -12.85 -3.08 -17.88
C ARG A 501 -13.66 -2.00 -17.19
N LEU A 502 -14.31 -1.10 -17.97
CA LEU A 502 -15.10 -0.01 -17.41
C LEU A 502 -16.27 -0.56 -16.60
N PHE A 503 -16.47 -0.01 -15.39
CA PHE A 503 -17.52 -0.37 -14.43
C PHE A 503 -17.51 -1.83 -13.96
N ASN A 504 -16.41 -2.56 -14.18
CA ASN A 504 -16.26 -3.89 -13.61
C ASN A 504 -16.08 -3.80 -12.10
N PHE A 505 -16.90 -4.56 -11.37
CA PHE A 505 -16.76 -4.68 -9.92
C PHE A 505 -15.53 -5.50 -9.57
N VAL A 506 -14.72 -4.99 -8.64
CA VAL A 506 -13.46 -5.63 -8.25
C VAL A 506 -13.68 -7.00 -7.62
N ASP A 507 -14.74 -7.18 -6.85
CA ASP A 507 -15.08 -8.48 -6.25
C ASP A 507 -15.43 -9.58 -7.28
N ASN A 508 -15.75 -9.22 -8.53
CA ASN A 508 -16.03 -10.15 -9.63
C ASN A 508 -14.78 -10.53 -10.43
N ILE A 509 -13.65 -9.86 -10.19
CA ILE A 509 -12.39 -10.14 -10.86
C ILE A 509 -11.71 -11.31 -10.12
N LYS A 510 -11.72 -12.47 -10.79
CA LYS A 510 -11.22 -13.74 -10.22
C LYS A 510 -9.73 -13.93 -10.47
#